data_3e7c4d7eace86fbcac76211fb8fc93cf
#
_entry.id   3e7c4d7eace86fbcac76211fb8fc93cf
#
_cell.length_a   1.000
_cell.length_b   1.000
_cell.length_c   1.000
_cell.angle_alpha   90.00
_cell.angle_beta   90.00
_cell.angle_gamma   90.00
#
_symmetry.space_group_name_H-M   'P 1'
#
loop_
_entity.id
_entity.type
_entity.pdbx_description
1 polymer ?
#
loop_
_entity_poly.entity_id
_entity_poly.type
_entity_poly.pdbx_seq_one_letter_code
_entity_poly.pdbx_strand_id
1 'polypeptide(L)'
;MILIRDVFRLKFGKARDALAVWKEMAEQGRRSGAMPVAPRILTDLVGPYYTLVMETTAKDLPTWEADLKKDMADPNLHTLYQKFTPLVESGYREIFTIQEM
;
A
#
# COMPACT_ATOMS: atom_id res chain seq x y z
N MET A 1 -16.70 -0.71 -9.00
CA MET A 1 -15.69 -1.00 -7.96
C MET A 1 -14.41 -1.48 -8.60
N ILE A 2 -13.31 -0.92 -8.19
CA ILE A 2 -11.98 -1.30 -8.68
C ILE A 2 -11.12 -1.81 -7.53
N LEU A 3 -10.17 -2.68 -7.86
CA LEU A 3 -9.13 -3.17 -6.95
C LEU A 3 -7.81 -2.56 -7.39
N ILE A 4 -7.15 -1.89 -6.47
CA ILE A 4 -5.80 -1.35 -6.66
C ILE A 4 -4.83 -2.31 -5.95
N ARG A 5 -3.87 -2.82 -6.69
CA ARG A 5 -2.92 -3.80 -6.21
C ARG A 5 -1.50 -3.29 -6.45
N ASP A 6 -0.82 -2.95 -5.38
CA ASP A 6 0.58 -2.54 -5.43
C ASP A 6 1.45 -3.72 -5.03
N VAL A 7 2.36 -4.11 -5.91
CA VAL A 7 3.26 -5.24 -5.68
C VAL A 7 4.68 -4.70 -5.55
N PHE A 8 5.29 -4.93 -4.39
CA PHE A 8 6.64 -4.49 -4.10
C PHE A 8 7.57 -5.68 -3.96
N ARG A 9 8.75 -5.55 -4.56
CA ARG A 9 9.86 -6.45 -4.31
C ARG A 9 10.74 -5.78 -3.27
N LEU A 10 10.80 -6.37 -2.08
CA LEU A 10 11.60 -5.83 -0.98
C LEU A 10 13.05 -6.28 -1.11
N LYS A 11 13.94 -5.53 -0.52
CA LYS A 11 15.32 -5.95 -0.36
C LYS A 11 15.37 -7.18 0.53
N PHE A 12 16.30 -8.07 0.24
CA PHE A 12 16.41 -9.34 0.94
C PHE A 12 16.58 -9.13 2.44
N GLY A 13 15.76 -9.81 3.24
CA GLY A 13 15.80 -9.71 4.70
C GLY A 13 15.04 -8.52 5.29
N LYS A 14 14.35 -7.71 4.48
CA LYS A 14 13.70 -6.46 4.93
C LYS A 14 12.18 -6.54 5.10
N ALA A 15 11.60 -7.75 5.04
CA ALA A 15 10.15 -7.89 5.14
C ALA A 15 9.60 -7.42 6.49
N ARG A 16 10.27 -7.75 7.59
CA ARG A 16 9.83 -7.34 8.93
C ARG A 16 9.84 -5.82 9.08
N ASP A 17 10.92 -5.18 8.62
CA ASP A 17 11.04 -3.72 8.67
C ASP A 17 9.96 -3.05 7.83
N ALA A 18 9.70 -3.58 6.63
CA ALA A 18 8.67 -3.05 5.74
C ALA A 18 7.27 -3.19 6.34
N LEU A 19 6.96 -4.34 6.95
CA LEU A 19 5.68 -4.55 7.62
C LEU A 19 5.48 -3.58 8.78
N ALA A 20 6.53 -3.33 9.56
CA ALA A 20 6.47 -2.38 10.68
C ALA A 20 6.12 -0.97 10.18
N VAL A 21 6.74 -0.53 9.10
CA VAL A 21 6.44 0.78 8.50
C VAL A 21 5.00 0.84 8.00
N TRP A 22 4.53 -0.18 7.30
CA TRP A 22 3.15 -0.22 6.80
C TRP A 22 2.12 -0.23 7.91
N LYS A 23 2.42 -0.91 9.01
CA LYS A 23 1.55 -0.92 10.19
C LYS A 23 1.39 0.50 10.75
N GLU A 24 2.49 1.23 10.87
CA GLU A 24 2.46 2.63 11.32
C GLU A 24 1.69 3.52 10.33
N MET A 25 1.89 3.32 9.03
CA MET A 25 1.19 4.07 8.00
C MET A 25 -0.33 3.84 8.07
N ALA A 26 -0.75 2.60 8.27
CA ALA A 26 -2.17 2.27 8.40
C ALA A 26 -2.79 2.93 9.63
N GLU A 27 -2.09 2.93 10.76
CA GLU A 27 -2.54 3.60 11.98
C GLU A 27 -2.63 5.12 11.80
N GLN A 28 -1.63 5.72 11.17
CA GLN A 28 -1.62 7.15 10.88
C GLN A 28 -2.75 7.54 9.93
N GLY A 29 -2.95 6.76 8.88
CA GLY A 29 -4.02 6.99 7.92
C GLY A 29 -5.40 6.92 8.55
N ARG A 30 -5.59 5.98 9.48
CA ARG A 30 -6.85 5.85 10.21
C ARG A 30 -7.08 7.04 11.14
N ARG A 31 -6.05 7.47 11.87
CA ARG A 31 -6.15 8.61 12.79
C ARG A 31 -6.42 9.92 12.07
N SER A 32 -5.79 10.15 10.94
CA SER A 32 -5.97 11.38 10.16
C SER A 32 -7.24 11.36 9.30
N GLY A 33 -7.88 10.20 9.14
CA GLY A 33 -9.01 10.01 8.25
C GLY A 33 -8.63 9.88 6.77
N ALA A 34 -7.33 9.91 6.45
CA ALA A 34 -6.85 9.76 5.07
C ALA A 34 -7.06 8.35 4.53
N MET A 35 -6.92 7.35 5.41
CA MET A 35 -7.20 5.95 5.07
C MET A 35 -8.20 5.36 6.06
N PRO A 36 -9.51 5.62 5.89
CA PRO A 36 -10.53 5.13 6.81
C PRO A 36 -10.63 3.60 6.81
N VAL A 37 -10.25 2.97 5.70
CA VAL A 37 -10.19 1.51 5.58
C VAL A 37 -8.74 1.11 5.35
N ALA A 38 -8.20 0.29 6.26
CA ALA A 38 -6.83 -0.19 6.14
C ALA A 38 -6.67 -1.05 4.87
N PRO A 39 -5.55 -0.90 4.14
CA PRO A 39 -5.27 -1.78 3.01
C PRO A 39 -5.02 -3.21 3.50
N ARG A 40 -5.30 -4.17 2.64
CA ARG A 40 -4.94 -5.56 2.90
C ARG A 40 -3.48 -5.76 2.49
N ILE A 41 -2.66 -6.22 3.43
CA ILE A 41 -1.24 -6.47 3.20
C ILE A 41 -1.01 -7.97 3.11
N LEU A 42 -0.36 -8.38 2.03
CA LEU A 42 -0.01 -9.77 1.76
C LEU A 42 1.50 -9.88 1.64
N THR A 43 2.05 -10.98 2.14
CA THR A 43 3.46 -11.30 1.95
C THR A 43 3.58 -12.70 1.37
N ASP A 44 4.70 -12.98 0.71
CA ASP A 44 4.89 -14.29 0.11
C ASP A 44 4.92 -15.40 1.16
N LEU A 45 4.09 -16.40 0.94
CA LEU A 45 4.18 -17.68 1.63
C LEU A 45 4.98 -18.66 0.78
N VAL A 46 4.61 -18.72 -0.50
CA VAL A 46 5.32 -19.47 -1.55
C VAL A 46 5.34 -18.58 -2.79
N GLY A 47 6.51 -18.41 -3.38
CA GLY A 47 6.70 -17.56 -4.55
C GLY A 47 8.00 -16.78 -4.47
N PRO A 48 8.14 -15.70 -5.25
CA PRO A 48 9.33 -14.86 -5.18
C PRO A 48 9.56 -14.32 -3.76
N TYR A 49 10.77 -14.48 -3.25
CA TYR A 49 11.11 -14.05 -1.89
C TYR A 49 10.94 -12.56 -1.69
N TYR A 50 10.47 -12.18 -0.50
CA TYR A 50 10.34 -10.80 -0.06
C TYR A 50 9.43 -9.98 -0.98
N THR A 51 8.29 -10.56 -1.31
CA THR A 51 7.20 -9.86 -2.01
C THR A 51 6.21 -9.32 -1.00
N LEU A 52 5.86 -8.04 -1.12
CA LEU A 52 4.80 -7.42 -0.33
C LEU A 52 3.75 -6.89 -1.28
N VAL A 53 2.51 -7.28 -1.07
CA VAL A 53 1.38 -6.83 -1.88
C VAL A 53 0.45 -6.02 -1.00
N MET A 54 0.04 -4.86 -1.49
CA MET A 54 -0.96 -4.04 -0.84
C MET A 54 -2.18 -3.95 -1.74
N GLU A 55 -3.35 -4.27 -1.19
CA GLU A 55 -4.61 -4.22 -1.93
C GLU A 55 -5.60 -3.30 -1.25
N THR A 56 -6.19 -2.41 -2.04
CA THR A 56 -7.29 -1.56 -1.62
C THR A 56 -8.37 -1.57 -2.69
N THR A 57 -9.60 -1.27 -2.28
CA THR A 57 -10.71 -1.11 -3.22
C THR A 57 -11.17 0.33 -3.22
N ALA A 58 -11.72 0.77 -4.35
CA ALA A 58 -12.29 2.09 -4.47
C ALA A 58 -13.51 2.02 -5.40
N LYS A 59 -14.37 3.03 -5.31
CA LYS A 59 -15.55 3.11 -6.15
C LYS A 59 -15.20 3.17 -7.63
N ASP A 60 -14.26 4.04 -7.98
CA ASP A 60 -13.80 4.29 -9.34
C ASP A 60 -12.43 4.95 -9.33
N LEU A 61 -11.84 5.12 -10.49
CA LEU A 61 -10.52 5.69 -10.64
C LEU A 61 -10.41 7.14 -10.15
N PRO A 62 -11.35 8.05 -10.50
CA PRO A 62 -11.27 9.43 -9.99
C PRO A 62 -11.33 9.52 -8.47
N THR A 63 -12.14 8.70 -7.81
CA THR A 63 -12.22 8.66 -6.35
C THR A 63 -10.90 8.22 -5.75
N TRP A 64 -10.31 7.15 -6.32
CA TRP A 64 -9.00 6.68 -5.84
C TRP A 64 -7.90 7.72 -6.03
N GLU A 65 -7.88 8.40 -7.19
CA GLU A 65 -6.88 9.45 -7.44
C GLU A 65 -7.00 10.59 -6.45
N ALA A 66 -8.22 10.99 -6.10
CA ALA A 66 -8.46 12.03 -5.10
C ALA A 66 -7.96 11.61 -3.73
N ASP A 67 -8.23 10.37 -3.34
CA ASP A 67 -7.77 9.82 -2.06
C ASP A 67 -6.25 9.73 -2.00
N LEU A 68 -5.62 9.33 -3.10
CA LEU A 68 -4.16 9.27 -3.20
C LEU A 68 -3.52 10.64 -2.99
N LYS A 69 -4.10 11.69 -3.57
CA LYS A 69 -3.62 13.07 -3.39
C LYS A 69 -3.69 13.50 -1.93
N LYS A 70 -4.77 13.14 -1.22
CA LYS A 70 -4.90 13.42 0.20
C LYS A 70 -3.85 12.71 1.03
N ASP A 71 -3.61 11.44 0.73
CA ASP A 71 -2.60 10.64 1.42
C ASP A 71 -1.21 11.25 1.22
N MET A 72 -0.88 11.62 0.00
CA MET A 72 0.42 12.19 -0.32
C MET A 72 0.62 13.59 0.26
N ALA A 73 -0.45 14.30 0.54
CA ALA A 73 -0.41 15.61 1.16
C ALA A 73 -0.24 15.54 2.69
N ASP A 74 -0.46 14.38 3.30
CA ASP A 74 -0.25 14.18 4.74
C ASP A 74 1.25 14.06 5.03
N PRO A 75 1.85 15.05 5.75
CA PRO A 75 3.29 15.02 6.01
C PRO A 75 3.73 13.82 6.85
N ASN A 76 2.87 13.31 7.72
CA ASN A 76 3.19 12.14 8.55
C ASN A 76 3.25 10.87 7.69
N LEU A 77 2.30 10.70 6.77
CA LEU A 77 2.32 9.57 5.83
C LEU A 77 3.52 9.67 4.90
N HIS A 78 3.83 10.87 4.44
CA HIS A 78 5.00 11.08 3.57
C HIS A 78 6.30 10.68 4.28
N THR A 79 6.46 11.09 5.54
CA THR A 79 7.64 10.72 6.35
C THR A 79 7.77 9.20 6.49
N LEU A 80 6.66 8.51 6.76
CA LEU A 80 6.66 7.06 6.88
C LEU A 80 6.96 6.39 5.52
N TYR A 81 6.42 6.92 4.45
CA TYR A 81 6.70 6.40 3.11
C TYR A 81 8.19 6.53 2.76
N GLN A 82 8.84 7.60 3.19
CA GLN A 82 10.29 7.76 3.03
C GLN A 82 11.10 6.72 3.80
N LYS A 83 10.54 6.13 4.85
CA LYS A 83 11.16 5.01 5.56
C LYS A 83 10.96 3.68 4.80
N PHE A 84 9.91 3.59 4.02
CA PHE A 84 9.59 2.40 3.25
C PHE A 84 10.43 2.28 1.98
N THR A 85 10.59 3.36 1.23
CA THR A 85 11.23 3.32 -0.08
C THR A 85 12.63 2.74 -0.09
N PRO A 86 13.50 2.98 0.92
CA PRO A 86 14.83 2.36 0.95
C PRO A 86 14.80 0.83 1.09
N LEU A 87 13.67 0.26 1.51
CA LEU A 87 13.51 -1.18 1.73
C LEU A 87 13.05 -1.91 0.46
N VAL A 88 12.77 -1.16 -0.61
CA VAL A 88 12.17 -1.68 -1.84
C VAL A 88 13.19 -1.69 -2.97
N GLU A 89 13.27 -2.80 -3.71
CA GLU A 89 14.09 -2.91 -4.92
C GLU A 89 13.32 -2.43 -6.15
N SER A 90 12.06 -2.85 -6.28
CA SER A 90 11.22 -2.57 -7.43
C SER A 90 9.76 -2.74 -7.06
N GLY A 91 8.88 -2.29 -7.93
CA GLY A 91 7.45 -2.46 -7.72
C GLY A 91 6.66 -2.09 -8.95
N TYR A 92 5.39 -2.48 -8.93
CA TYR A 92 4.45 -2.11 -9.97
C TYR A 92 3.04 -2.06 -9.39
N ARG A 93 2.15 -1.40 -10.11
CA ARG A 93 0.76 -1.27 -9.72
C ARG A 93 -0.12 -1.84 -10.82
N GLU A 94 -1.14 -2.59 -10.38
CA GLU A 94 -2.19 -3.08 -11.25
C GLU A 94 -3.52 -2.57 -10.72
N ILE A 95 -4.41 -2.19 -11.62
CA ILE A 95 -5.76 -1.77 -11.25
C ILE A 95 -6.74 -2.62 -12.06
N PHE A 96 -7.63 -3.31 -11.36
CA PHE A 96 -8.58 -4.22 -11.96
C PHE A 96 -10.01 -3.75 -11.71
N THR A 97 -10.88 -3.96 -12.69
CA THR A 97 -12.32 -3.84 -12.46
C THR A 97 -12.79 -5.11 -11.76
N ILE A 98 -13.48 -4.96 -10.64
CA ILE A 98 -14.08 -6.11 -9.96
C ILE A 98 -15.35 -6.48 -10.73
N GLN A 99 -15.40 -7.69 -11.24
CA GLN A 99 -16.56 -8.19 -11.94
C GLN A 99 -17.56 -8.74 -10.93
N GLU A 100 -18.80 -8.29 -11.04
CA GLU A 100 -19.88 -8.82 -10.22
C GLU A 100 -20.50 -10.01 -10.96
N MET A 101 -20.47 -11.16 -10.30
CA MET A 101 -20.93 -12.41 -10.91
C MET A 101 -22.26 -12.86 -10.34
#